data_ae89d763cb543ebf0afacbd3df794c62
#
_entry.id   ae89d763cb543ebf0afacbd3df794c62
#
_cell.length_a   1.000
_cell.length_b   1.000
_cell.length_c   1.000
_cell.angle_alpha   90.00
_cell.angle_beta   90.00
_cell.angle_gamma   90.00
#
_symmetry.space_group_name_H-M   'P 1'
#
loop_
_entity.id
_entity.type
_entity.pdbx_description
1 polymer ?
#
loop_
_entity_poly.entity_id
_entity_poly.type
_entity_poly.pdbx_seq_one_letter_code
_entity_poly.pdbx_strand_id
1 'polypeptide(L)'
;LISAITNQLTVPGRSTGPVAFTIFDPVGLGQNFDGIMHLADFEERVISSRIWTQQAQFEQKLGELNEHIEKVTQMYLRNEYATLAEYNAQAGRMAEKYHFLVIADFPVNFSDVAVKRLQNIAASGPRCGVHLLIHWDQRKTAPVFPHRAPGLPRSAEIPTILRRFFPTV
;
A
#
# COMPACT_ATOMS: atom_id res chain seq x y z
N LEU A 1 12.22 4.47 -8.14
CA LEU A 1 10.75 4.63 -8.17
C LEU A 1 10.25 5.42 -6.95
N ILE A 2 10.61 5.01 -5.72
CA ILE A 2 10.20 5.69 -4.47
C ILE A 2 10.69 7.14 -4.46
N SER A 3 11.95 7.40 -4.80
CA SER A 3 12.50 8.76 -4.92
C SER A 3 11.76 9.62 -5.95
N ALA A 4 11.33 9.01 -7.07
CA ALA A 4 10.53 9.71 -8.08
C ALA A 4 9.13 10.08 -7.57
N ILE A 5 8.50 9.19 -6.82
CA ILE A 5 7.20 9.44 -6.18
C ILE A 5 7.33 10.58 -5.16
N THR A 6 8.34 10.53 -4.29
CA THR A 6 8.59 11.58 -3.30
C THR A 6 8.82 12.94 -3.96
N ASN A 7 9.63 13.01 -5.02
CA ASN A 7 9.88 14.25 -5.74
C ASN A 7 8.63 14.80 -6.46
N GLN A 8 7.77 13.94 -7.00
CA GLN A 8 6.52 14.39 -7.63
C GLN A 8 5.49 14.91 -6.64
N LEU A 9 5.49 14.39 -5.41
CA LEU A 9 4.56 14.78 -4.36
C LEU A 9 4.99 16.07 -3.63
N THR A 10 6.25 16.49 -3.78
CA THR A 10 6.81 17.71 -3.15
C THR A 10 6.87 18.92 -4.08
N VAL A 11 6.19 18.90 -5.24
CA VAL A 11 6.20 20.04 -6.19
C VAL A 11 5.61 21.29 -5.52
N PRO A 12 6.35 22.40 -5.47
CA PRO A 12 5.86 23.65 -4.88
C PRO A 12 4.60 24.14 -5.59
N GLY A 13 3.54 24.44 -4.80
CA GLY A 13 2.28 24.98 -5.32
C GLY A 13 1.16 23.96 -5.52
N ARG A 14 1.39 22.65 -5.35
CA ARG A 14 0.35 21.65 -5.22
C ARG A 14 0.20 21.25 -3.76
N SER A 15 -0.99 21.35 -3.22
CA SER A 15 -1.36 20.86 -1.89
C SER A 15 -1.38 19.33 -1.87
N THR A 16 -0.21 18.73 -2.01
CA THR A 16 -0.02 17.30 -1.83
C THR A 16 0.18 17.05 -0.34
N GLY A 17 -0.69 16.25 0.26
CA GLY A 17 -0.57 15.87 1.66
C GLY A 17 0.78 15.16 1.94
N PRO A 18 1.16 15.02 3.21
CA PRO A 18 2.36 14.28 3.58
C PRO A 18 2.30 12.84 3.08
N VAL A 19 3.45 12.22 2.85
CA VAL A 19 3.57 10.84 2.34
C VAL A 19 4.14 9.95 3.44
N ALA A 20 3.61 8.73 3.55
CA ALA A 20 4.13 7.70 4.45
C ALA A 20 4.38 6.40 3.68
N PHE A 21 5.48 5.73 3.98
CA PHE A 21 5.82 4.43 3.41
C PHE A 21 5.78 3.35 4.49
N THR A 22 5.16 2.23 4.17
CA THR A 22 5.23 0.98 4.94
C THR A 22 5.87 -0.07 4.06
N ILE A 23 6.98 -0.67 4.50
CA ILE A 23 7.79 -1.59 3.71
C ILE A 23 7.78 -2.97 4.34
N PHE A 24 7.43 -4.00 3.54
CA PHE A 24 7.50 -5.41 3.88
C PHE A 24 8.62 -6.06 3.08
N ASP A 25 9.62 -6.62 3.77
CA ASP A 25 10.74 -7.36 3.17
C ASP A 25 10.99 -8.67 3.93
N PRO A 26 10.23 -9.73 3.64
CA PRO A 26 10.31 -11.00 4.37
C PRO A 26 11.58 -11.80 4.07
N VAL A 27 12.22 -11.58 2.93
CA VAL A 27 13.38 -12.37 2.47
C VAL A 27 14.68 -11.59 2.64
N GLY A 28 14.71 -10.35 2.17
CA GLY A 28 15.89 -9.48 2.26
C GLY A 28 16.15 -8.92 3.67
N LEU A 29 15.21 -9.10 4.61
CA LEU A 29 15.30 -8.61 5.99
C LEU A 29 15.67 -7.12 6.10
N GLY A 30 15.26 -6.35 5.09
CA GLY A 30 15.51 -4.92 4.99
C GLY A 30 16.71 -4.52 4.11
N GLN A 31 17.60 -5.45 3.77
CA GLN A 31 18.80 -5.14 2.97
C GLN A 31 18.48 -4.58 1.58
N ASN A 32 17.36 -5.02 0.99
CA ASN A 32 16.92 -4.51 -0.31
C ASN A 32 16.53 -3.01 -0.28
N PHE A 33 16.33 -2.46 0.90
CA PHE A 33 15.85 -1.10 1.12
C PHE A 33 16.82 -0.20 1.91
N ASP A 34 18.04 -0.66 2.19
CA ASP A 34 19.05 0.11 2.96
C ASP A 34 19.25 1.52 2.40
N GLY A 35 19.31 1.67 1.08
CA GLY A 35 19.46 2.98 0.45
C GLY A 35 18.30 3.95 0.66
N ILE A 36 17.13 3.43 1.06
CA ILE A 36 15.93 4.24 1.33
C ILE A 36 15.85 4.57 2.82
N MET A 37 16.40 3.74 3.68
CA MET A 37 16.39 3.96 5.13
C MET A 37 17.17 5.22 5.53
N HIS A 38 18.16 5.63 4.75
CA HIS A 38 18.84 6.92 4.96
C HIS A 38 17.90 8.13 4.78
N LEU A 39 16.78 7.98 4.05
CA LEU A 39 15.77 9.04 3.97
C LEU A 39 14.98 9.17 5.28
N ALA A 40 14.88 8.11 6.08
CA ALA A 40 14.24 8.15 7.40
C ALA A 40 15.02 9.01 8.40
N ASP A 41 16.32 9.12 8.23
CA ASP A 41 17.19 9.97 9.07
C ASP A 41 16.91 11.47 8.87
N PHE A 42 16.37 11.85 7.69
CA PHE A 42 16.03 13.24 7.38
C PHE A 42 14.57 13.58 7.67
N GLU A 43 13.65 12.62 7.60
CA GLU A 43 12.23 12.83 7.80
C GLU A 43 11.55 11.57 8.37
N GLU A 44 11.62 11.37 9.68
CA GLU A 44 11.00 10.23 10.39
C GLU A 44 9.49 10.05 10.07
N ARG A 45 8.84 11.09 9.57
CA ARG A 45 7.41 11.08 9.23
C ARG A 45 7.10 10.45 7.87
N VAL A 46 8.09 10.33 6.99
CA VAL A 46 7.89 9.87 5.60
C VAL A 46 8.05 8.36 5.48
N ILE A 47 9.03 7.79 6.14
CA ILE A 47 9.24 6.34 6.14
C ILE A 47 9.05 5.88 7.58
N SER A 48 8.18 4.88 7.81
CA SER A 48 8.18 4.22 9.10
C SER A 48 9.61 3.75 9.35
N SER A 49 10.21 4.16 10.46
CA SER A 49 11.63 3.92 10.82
C SER A 49 12.01 2.43 10.85
N ARG A 50 11.15 1.56 10.35
CA ARG A 50 11.30 0.11 10.44
C ARG A 50 10.75 -0.58 9.19
N ILE A 51 11.54 -1.54 8.67
CA ILE A 51 11.10 -2.51 7.68
C ILE A 51 10.50 -3.71 8.41
N TRP A 52 9.35 -4.17 7.94
CA TRP A 52 8.62 -5.27 8.56
C TRP A 52 8.98 -6.58 7.84
N THR A 53 9.26 -7.64 8.62
CA THR A 53 9.77 -8.91 8.08
C THR A 53 8.94 -10.12 8.48
N GLN A 54 8.14 -10.01 9.55
CA GLN A 54 7.41 -11.13 10.14
C GLN A 54 5.92 -11.11 9.78
N GLN A 55 5.33 -12.30 9.62
CA GLN A 55 3.93 -12.49 9.27
C GLN A 55 2.96 -11.75 10.19
N ALA A 56 3.14 -11.87 11.53
CA ALA A 56 2.26 -11.20 12.49
C ALA A 56 2.29 -9.67 12.36
N GLN A 57 3.45 -9.11 12.02
CA GLN A 57 3.62 -7.69 11.79
C GLN A 57 2.90 -7.24 10.50
N PHE A 58 2.92 -8.08 9.45
CA PHE A 58 2.18 -7.81 8.22
C PHE A 58 0.67 -7.75 8.49
N GLU A 59 0.16 -8.75 9.20
CA GLU A 59 -1.25 -8.76 9.58
C GLU A 59 -1.65 -7.51 10.36
N GLN A 60 -0.85 -7.14 11.36
CA GLN A 60 -1.11 -5.94 12.14
C GLN A 60 -1.11 -4.68 11.25
N LYS A 61 -0.06 -4.46 10.44
CA LYS A 61 0.06 -3.27 9.60
C LYS A 61 -0.99 -3.18 8.51
N LEU A 62 -1.38 -4.30 7.92
CA LEU A 62 -2.50 -4.36 6.99
C LEU A 62 -3.83 -4.06 7.69
N GLY A 63 -3.99 -4.45 8.96
CA GLY A 63 -5.14 -4.07 9.79
C GLY A 63 -5.20 -2.55 9.99
N GLU A 64 -4.12 -1.94 10.45
CA GLU A 64 -4.00 -0.49 10.66
C GLU A 64 -4.32 0.31 9.37
N LEU A 65 -3.85 -0.17 8.20
CA LEU A 65 -4.16 0.48 6.92
C LEU A 65 -5.64 0.33 6.52
N ASN A 66 -6.29 -0.80 6.82
CA ASN A 66 -7.72 -0.96 6.58
C ASN A 66 -8.53 -0.02 7.49
N GLU A 67 -8.20 0.10 8.78
CA GLU A 67 -8.81 1.05 9.71
C GLU A 67 -8.61 2.50 9.25
N HIS A 68 -7.42 2.82 8.72
CA HIS A 68 -7.16 4.12 8.12
C HIS A 68 -8.06 4.40 6.92
N ILE A 69 -8.24 3.44 6.01
CA ILE A 69 -9.16 3.54 4.86
C ILE A 69 -10.60 3.80 5.33
N GLU A 70 -11.06 3.07 6.35
CA GLU A 70 -12.37 3.31 6.96
C GLU A 70 -12.49 4.74 7.50
N LYS A 71 -11.51 5.17 8.29
CA LYS A 71 -11.47 6.52 8.85
C LYS A 71 -11.53 7.58 7.74
N VAL A 72 -10.69 7.46 6.71
CA VAL A 72 -10.68 8.41 5.58
C VAL A 72 -12.05 8.44 4.91
N THR A 73 -12.65 7.28 4.64
CA THR A 73 -13.97 7.18 4.01
C THR A 73 -15.04 7.86 4.84
N GLN A 74 -15.06 7.62 6.15
CA GLN A 74 -16.12 8.09 7.04
C GLN A 74 -15.96 9.54 7.48
N MET A 75 -14.72 10.00 7.68
CA MET A 75 -14.45 11.33 8.26
C MET A 75 -14.14 12.39 7.22
N TYR A 76 -13.40 12.04 6.17
CA TYR A 76 -12.90 13.01 5.19
C TYR A 76 -13.68 13.00 3.88
N LEU A 77 -14.04 11.83 3.36
CA LEU A 77 -14.75 11.77 2.08
C LEU A 77 -16.26 12.02 2.24
N ARG A 78 -16.92 11.47 3.23
CA ARG A 78 -18.33 11.72 3.65
C ARG A 78 -19.33 11.98 2.52
N ASN A 79 -19.18 11.35 1.37
CA ASN A 79 -19.95 11.59 0.16
C ASN A 79 -19.79 13.00 -0.49
N GLU A 80 -18.88 13.82 0.01
CA GLU A 80 -18.57 15.15 -0.54
C GLU A 80 -17.44 15.08 -1.55
N TYR A 81 -16.45 14.18 -1.31
CA TYR A 81 -15.27 14.00 -2.16
C TYR A 81 -15.21 12.58 -2.71
N ALA A 82 -14.92 12.43 -3.99
CA ALA A 82 -14.73 11.12 -4.59
C ALA A 82 -13.39 10.48 -4.17
N THR A 83 -12.38 11.31 -3.95
CA THR A 83 -11.00 10.87 -3.65
C THR A 83 -10.34 11.75 -2.57
N LEU A 84 -9.31 11.18 -1.90
CA LEU A 84 -8.49 11.93 -0.96
C LEU A 84 -7.77 13.12 -1.64
N ALA A 85 -7.43 13.01 -2.92
CA ALA A 85 -6.80 14.09 -3.67
C ALA A 85 -7.71 15.33 -3.77
N GLU A 86 -9.00 15.12 -3.98
CA GLU A 86 -9.99 16.21 -4.01
C GLU A 86 -10.14 16.88 -2.64
N TYR A 87 -10.22 16.06 -1.58
CA TYR A 87 -10.23 16.58 -0.21
C TYR A 87 -8.97 17.39 0.10
N ASN A 88 -7.78 16.83 -0.16
CA ASN A 88 -6.50 17.47 0.12
C ASN A 88 -6.30 18.79 -0.66
N ALA A 89 -6.87 18.92 -1.86
CA ALA A 89 -6.81 20.15 -2.64
C ALA A 89 -7.47 21.35 -1.91
N GLN A 90 -8.42 21.08 -1.01
CA GLN A 90 -9.15 22.10 -0.25
C GLN A 90 -8.73 22.15 1.23
N ALA A 91 -8.16 21.07 1.76
CA ALA A 91 -7.86 20.91 3.19
C ALA A 91 -6.70 21.79 3.72
N GLY A 92 -5.83 22.29 2.83
CA GLY A 92 -4.69 23.13 3.22
C GLY A 92 -3.78 22.42 4.24
N ARG A 93 -3.67 22.99 5.45
CA ARG A 93 -2.87 22.41 6.55
C ARG A 93 -3.47 21.14 7.16
N MET A 94 -4.73 20.85 6.88
CA MET A 94 -5.45 19.66 7.37
C MET A 94 -5.39 18.51 6.36
N ALA A 95 -4.56 18.61 5.32
CA ALA A 95 -4.39 17.57 4.31
C ALA A 95 -3.97 16.25 4.96
N GLU A 96 -4.69 15.18 4.63
CA GLU A 96 -4.40 13.82 5.11
C GLU A 96 -3.29 13.22 4.25
N LYS A 97 -2.51 12.31 4.85
CA LYS A 97 -1.33 11.72 4.22
C LYS A 97 -1.69 10.63 3.21
N TYR A 98 -0.83 10.52 2.21
CA TYR A 98 -0.81 9.37 1.30
C TYR A 98 0.05 8.25 1.88
N HIS A 99 -0.44 7.01 1.80
CA HIS A 99 0.27 5.82 2.24
C HIS A 99 0.71 4.99 1.04
N PHE A 100 1.99 4.62 1.00
CA PHE A 100 2.55 3.67 0.05
C PHE A 100 2.95 2.40 0.78
N LEU A 101 2.24 1.30 0.52
CA LEU A 101 2.59 -0.02 0.99
C LEU A 101 3.47 -0.70 -0.07
N VAL A 102 4.73 -0.93 0.27
CA VAL A 102 5.71 -1.61 -0.58
C VAL A 102 5.91 -3.03 -0.07
N ILE A 103 5.69 -4.02 -0.93
CA ILE A 103 5.81 -5.43 -0.59
C ILE A 103 6.85 -6.07 -1.50
N ALA A 104 7.96 -6.53 -0.92
CA ALA A 104 8.94 -7.35 -1.61
C ALA A 104 8.57 -8.84 -1.49
N ASP A 105 8.94 -9.62 -2.49
CA ASP A 105 8.87 -11.09 -2.51
C ASP A 105 7.50 -11.69 -2.15
N PHE A 106 6.42 -10.99 -2.51
CA PHE A 106 5.07 -11.54 -2.35
C PHE A 106 4.98 -12.92 -3.02
N PRO A 107 4.36 -13.94 -2.44
CA PRO A 107 3.53 -13.95 -1.22
C PRO A 107 4.21 -14.46 0.06
N VAL A 108 5.52 -14.32 0.21
CA VAL A 108 6.23 -14.84 1.39
C VAL A 108 5.72 -14.20 2.68
N ASN A 109 5.49 -15.02 3.71
CA ASN A 109 4.97 -14.62 5.03
C ASN A 109 3.56 -13.98 4.99
N PHE A 110 2.77 -14.23 3.95
CA PHE A 110 1.37 -13.80 3.90
C PHE A 110 0.43 -14.93 4.32
N SER A 111 -0.32 -14.72 5.38
CA SER A 111 -1.43 -15.57 5.79
C SER A 111 -2.69 -15.26 4.97
N ASP A 112 -3.71 -16.14 5.05
CA ASP A 112 -5.01 -15.90 4.43
C ASP A 112 -5.68 -14.62 4.94
N VAL A 113 -5.44 -14.27 6.21
CA VAL A 113 -5.95 -13.02 6.81
C VAL A 113 -5.25 -11.81 6.19
N ALA A 114 -3.92 -11.86 6.07
CA ALA A 114 -3.14 -10.81 5.45
C ALA A 114 -3.54 -10.60 3.98
N VAL A 115 -3.77 -11.69 3.24
CA VAL A 115 -4.23 -11.65 1.85
C VAL A 115 -5.60 -10.98 1.72
N LYS A 116 -6.57 -11.31 2.59
CA LYS A 116 -7.89 -10.65 2.59
C LYS A 116 -7.80 -9.16 2.88
N ARG A 117 -6.98 -8.78 3.86
CA ARG A 117 -6.74 -7.37 4.18
C ARG A 117 -6.09 -6.62 3.02
N LEU A 118 -5.14 -7.26 2.34
CA LEU A 118 -4.49 -6.71 1.16
C LEU A 118 -5.48 -6.51 0.00
N GLN A 119 -6.41 -7.44 -0.21
CA GLN A 119 -7.48 -7.29 -1.21
C GLN A 119 -8.38 -6.08 -0.92
N ASN A 120 -8.76 -5.87 0.33
CA ASN A 120 -9.56 -4.71 0.72
C ASN A 120 -8.81 -3.40 0.46
N ILE A 121 -7.50 -3.38 0.77
CA ILE A 121 -6.64 -2.23 0.48
C ILE A 121 -6.55 -2.00 -1.03
N ALA A 122 -6.37 -3.05 -1.84
CA ALA A 122 -6.33 -2.93 -3.30
C ALA A 122 -7.63 -2.38 -3.90
N ALA A 123 -8.78 -2.77 -3.33
CA ALA A 123 -10.09 -2.35 -3.80
C ALA A 123 -10.45 -0.90 -3.40
N SER A 124 -10.22 -0.54 -2.16
CA SER A 124 -10.70 0.72 -1.57
C SER A 124 -9.59 1.75 -1.30
N GLY A 125 -8.35 1.29 -1.21
CA GLY A 125 -7.18 2.11 -0.87
C GLY A 125 -6.94 3.29 -1.81
N PRO A 126 -6.93 3.12 -3.14
CA PRO A 126 -6.57 4.20 -4.07
C PRO A 126 -7.39 5.47 -3.90
N ARG A 127 -8.71 5.35 -3.68
CA ARG A 127 -9.57 6.51 -3.42
C ARG A 127 -9.27 7.20 -2.08
N CYS A 128 -8.74 6.43 -1.12
CA CYS A 128 -8.38 6.91 0.22
C CYS A 128 -6.89 7.26 0.36
N GLY A 129 -6.16 7.33 -0.76
CA GLY A 129 -4.74 7.69 -0.77
C GLY A 129 -3.80 6.57 -0.31
N VAL A 130 -4.26 5.31 -0.28
CA VAL A 130 -3.41 4.15 0.03
C VAL A 130 -3.08 3.41 -1.25
N HIS A 131 -1.81 3.37 -1.61
CA HIS A 131 -1.30 2.78 -2.85
C HIS A 131 -0.41 1.58 -2.58
N LEU A 132 -0.49 0.56 -3.46
CA LEU A 132 0.26 -0.68 -3.35
C LEU A 132 1.36 -0.74 -4.40
N LEU A 133 2.56 -1.17 -3.99
CA LEU A 133 3.69 -1.50 -4.83
C LEU A 133 4.11 -2.93 -4.46
N ILE A 134 3.87 -3.90 -5.35
CA ILE A 134 4.11 -5.31 -5.07
C ILE A 134 5.14 -5.86 -6.04
N HIS A 135 6.27 -6.33 -5.50
CA HIS A 135 7.19 -7.21 -6.20
C HIS A 135 6.76 -8.66 -5.98
N TRP A 136 6.35 -9.33 -7.06
CA TRP A 136 5.84 -10.69 -6.99
C TRP A 136 6.80 -11.69 -7.60
N ASP A 137 7.22 -12.68 -6.79
CA ASP A 137 7.94 -13.85 -7.28
C ASP A 137 6.96 -14.86 -7.88
N GLN A 138 6.83 -14.85 -9.20
CA GLN A 138 5.92 -15.73 -9.96
C GLN A 138 6.30 -17.23 -9.86
N ARG A 139 7.48 -17.55 -9.35
CA ARG A 139 7.91 -18.93 -9.11
C ARG A 139 7.25 -19.55 -7.88
N LYS A 140 6.72 -18.71 -7.00
CA LYS A 140 6.03 -19.13 -5.77
C LYS A 140 4.54 -19.30 -6.03
N THR A 141 3.98 -20.36 -5.45
CA THR A 141 2.55 -20.62 -5.54
C THR A 141 1.77 -19.46 -4.93
N ALA A 142 0.83 -18.94 -5.69
CA ALA A 142 -0.04 -17.88 -5.23
C ALA A 142 -0.92 -18.32 -4.05
N PRO A 143 -1.20 -17.44 -3.07
CA PRO A 143 -2.16 -17.74 -2.01
C PRO A 143 -3.55 -18.04 -2.59
N VAL A 144 -4.27 -18.96 -1.98
CA VAL A 144 -5.64 -19.28 -2.38
C VAL A 144 -6.58 -18.22 -1.85
N PHE A 145 -7.23 -17.47 -2.74
CA PHE A 145 -8.23 -16.49 -2.33
C PHE A 145 -9.57 -17.18 -2.03
N PRO A 146 -10.20 -16.92 -0.87
CA PRO A 146 -11.40 -17.65 -0.42
C PRO A 146 -12.68 -17.38 -1.23
N HIS A 147 -12.73 -16.36 -2.08
CA HIS A 147 -13.88 -16.04 -2.92
C HIS A 147 -13.64 -16.42 -4.38
N ARG A 148 -13.49 -17.71 -4.61
CA ARG A 148 -13.25 -18.27 -5.94
C ARG A 148 -14.54 -18.37 -6.75
N ALA A 149 -14.54 -17.81 -7.97
CA ALA A 149 -15.51 -18.20 -8.98
C ALA A 149 -15.23 -19.66 -9.42
N PRO A 150 -16.24 -20.56 -9.44
CA PRO A 150 -16.02 -21.94 -9.85
C PRO A 150 -15.59 -21.97 -11.32
N GLY A 151 -14.47 -22.65 -11.60
CA GLY A 151 -14.00 -22.94 -12.97
C GLY A 151 -12.68 -22.31 -13.41
N LEU A 152 -12.03 -21.45 -12.64
CA LEU A 152 -10.74 -20.85 -13.03
C LEU A 152 -9.54 -21.64 -12.49
N PRO A 153 -8.43 -21.80 -13.28
CA PRO A 153 -7.23 -22.46 -12.84
C PRO A 153 -6.49 -21.65 -11.75
N ARG A 154 -5.93 -22.37 -10.76
CA ARG A 154 -5.30 -21.77 -9.56
C ARG A 154 -4.16 -20.78 -9.85
N SER A 155 -3.47 -20.92 -10.98
CA SER A 155 -2.33 -20.06 -11.35
C SER A 155 -2.72 -18.77 -12.08
N ALA A 156 -3.95 -18.67 -12.58
CA ALA A 156 -4.38 -17.53 -13.41
C ALA A 156 -5.05 -16.40 -12.61
N GLU A 157 -5.48 -16.67 -11.38
CA GLU A 157 -6.38 -15.75 -10.65
C GLU A 157 -5.70 -14.52 -10.08
N ILE A 158 -4.49 -14.65 -9.56
CA ILE A 158 -3.84 -13.52 -8.90
C ILE A 158 -3.31 -12.48 -9.90
N PRO A 159 -2.67 -12.86 -11.02
CA PRO A 159 -2.34 -11.88 -12.06
C PRO A 159 -3.55 -11.12 -12.57
N THR A 160 -4.70 -11.81 -12.71
CA THR A 160 -5.93 -11.20 -13.22
C THR A 160 -6.56 -10.26 -12.19
N ILE A 161 -6.60 -10.64 -10.92
CA ILE A 161 -7.11 -9.78 -9.83
C ILE A 161 -6.19 -8.57 -9.63
N LEU A 162 -4.89 -8.78 -9.55
CA LEU A 162 -3.95 -7.68 -9.41
C LEU A 162 -3.88 -6.83 -10.68
N ARG A 163 -3.95 -7.41 -11.89
CA ARG A 163 -4.03 -6.66 -13.15
C ARG A 163 -5.29 -5.80 -13.26
N ARG A 164 -6.39 -6.22 -12.67
CA ARG A 164 -7.62 -5.41 -12.62
C ARG A 164 -7.44 -4.15 -11.78
N PHE A 165 -6.61 -4.23 -10.74
CA PHE A 165 -6.31 -3.09 -9.85
C PHE A 165 -5.03 -2.33 -10.24
N PHE A 166 -4.14 -2.97 -11.00
CA PHE A 166 -2.88 -2.41 -11.48
C PHE A 166 -2.76 -2.68 -12.98
N PRO A 167 -3.44 -1.89 -13.84
CA PRO A 167 -3.20 -1.98 -15.28
C PRO A 167 -1.72 -1.71 -15.52
N THR A 168 -1.07 -2.63 -16.23
CA THR A 168 0.32 -2.52 -16.65
C THR A 168 0.52 -1.20 -17.41
N VAL A 169 1.43 -0.38 -16.91
CA VAL A 169 2.03 0.72 -17.67
C VAL A 169 2.95 0.10 -18.70
#